data_7d89db00f9d9317d0b421c57f939047c
#
_entry.id   7d89db00f9d9317d0b421c57f939047c
#
_cell.length_a   1.000
_cell.length_b   1.000
_cell.length_c   1.000
_cell.angle_alpha   90.00
_cell.angle_beta   90.00
_cell.angle_gamma   90.00
#
_symmetry.space_group_name_H-M   'P 1'
#
loop_
_entity.id
_entity.type
_entity.pdbx_description
1 polymer ?
#
loop_
_entity_poly.entity_id
_entity_poly.type
_entity_poly.pdbx_seq_one_letter_code
_entity_poly.pdbx_strand_id
1 'polypeptide(L)'
;MWSTPKLEEEPVRKLTAGLFMSVDGVVESPDRFQFDSFDAELGAGMGRLMSTVTTAVLGRHGYEEWSSYWPSAPADDAFGAFINPIEKLVASRTLTGDLGWNATLIEGDVVEALTALKRTDGGDMSLFATISLTRQLLFAGVLDELTLMTHPVVAGSGRRLFAPDDPTTRLTLLRSEITSAGNALLTYALRA
;
A
#
# COMPACT_ATOMS: atom_id res chain seq x y z
N MET A 1 48.34 0.28 -4.67
CA MET A 1 47.12 -0.51 -4.41
C MET A 1 46.04 0.47 -4.03
N TRP A 2 45.22 0.86 -4.99
CA TRP A 2 44.18 1.88 -4.78
C TRP A 2 42.92 1.15 -4.33
N SER A 3 42.53 1.36 -3.08
CA SER A 3 41.25 0.87 -2.55
C SER A 3 40.12 1.75 -3.11
N THR A 4 39.26 1.18 -3.93
CA THR A 4 38.01 1.83 -4.36
C THR A 4 37.14 2.06 -3.13
N PRO A 5 36.68 3.28 -2.84
CA PRO A 5 35.75 3.49 -1.74
C PRO A 5 34.47 2.69 -2.04
N LYS A 6 34.08 1.85 -1.08
CA LYS A 6 32.79 1.19 -1.09
C LYS A 6 31.75 2.32 -1.00
N LEU A 7 30.97 2.53 -2.06
CA LEU A 7 29.80 3.38 -1.99
C LEU A 7 28.89 2.72 -0.93
N GLU A 8 28.74 3.36 0.23
CA GLU A 8 27.69 3.01 1.16
C GLU A 8 26.37 3.26 0.40
N GLU A 9 25.60 2.22 0.18
CA GLU A 9 24.26 2.35 -0.35
C GLU A 9 23.48 3.19 0.67
N GLU A 10 23.04 4.39 0.26
CA GLU A 10 22.18 5.22 1.10
C GLU A 10 20.91 4.42 1.46
N PRO A 11 20.46 4.49 2.73
CA PRO A 11 19.27 3.77 3.13
C PRO A 11 18.09 4.21 2.27
N VAL A 12 17.57 3.31 1.47
CA VAL A 12 16.45 3.56 0.58
C VAL A 12 15.18 3.08 1.28
N ARG A 13 14.30 4.01 1.64
CA ARG A 13 12.96 3.69 2.13
C ARG A 13 12.19 2.96 1.03
N LYS A 14 11.52 1.87 1.37
CA LYS A 14 10.64 1.20 0.41
C LYS A 14 9.30 1.92 0.30
N LEU A 15 8.75 1.89 -0.92
CA LEU A 15 7.34 2.16 -1.16
C LEU A 15 6.63 0.82 -1.38
N THR A 16 5.68 0.49 -0.53
CA THR A 16 4.94 -0.76 -0.58
C THR A 16 3.44 -0.54 -0.80
N ALA A 17 2.73 -1.56 -1.20
CA ALA A 17 1.27 -1.59 -1.22
C ALA A 17 0.76 -2.97 -0.81
N GLY A 18 -0.30 -2.99 0.00
CA GLY A 18 -1.05 -4.20 0.32
C GLY A 18 -2.52 -4.01 -0.03
N LEU A 19 -3.09 -4.94 -0.80
CA LEU A 19 -4.51 -4.91 -1.17
C LEU A 19 -5.16 -6.25 -0.90
N PHE A 20 -6.33 -6.20 -0.29
CA PHE A 20 -7.26 -7.32 -0.30
C PHE A 20 -7.84 -7.48 -1.70
N MET A 21 -7.92 -8.71 -2.16
CA MET A 21 -8.38 -9.01 -3.51
C MET A 21 -9.25 -10.27 -3.51
N SER A 22 -10.31 -10.28 -4.29
CA SER A 22 -11.05 -11.50 -4.62
C SER A 22 -10.33 -12.31 -5.70
N VAL A 23 -10.69 -13.58 -5.87
CA VAL A 23 -10.11 -14.45 -6.93
C VAL A 23 -10.30 -13.88 -8.33
N ASP A 24 -11.38 -13.14 -8.58
CA ASP A 24 -11.64 -12.46 -9.86
C ASP A 24 -11.04 -11.05 -9.95
N GLY A 25 -10.16 -10.67 -9.00
CA GLY A 25 -9.33 -9.46 -9.08
C GLY A 25 -9.97 -8.18 -8.57
N VAL A 26 -11.12 -8.23 -7.91
CA VAL A 26 -11.76 -7.05 -7.30
C VAL A 26 -11.00 -6.67 -6.03
N VAL A 27 -10.68 -5.38 -5.89
CA VAL A 27 -9.95 -4.82 -4.73
C VAL A 27 -10.72 -3.66 -4.05
N GLU A 28 -11.85 -3.27 -4.60
CA GLU A 28 -12.73 -2.23 -4.04
C GLU A 28 -13.62 -2.80 -2.95
N SER A 29 -13.79 -2.03 -1.85
CA SER A 29 -14.69 -2.37 -0.74
C SER A 29 -14.54 -3.81 -0.26
N PRO A 30 -13.35 -4.20 0.25
CA PRO A 30 -13.07 -5.59 0.63
C PRO A 30 -14.01 -6.11 1.74
N ASP A 31 -14.57 -5.24 2.56
CA ASP A 31 -15.61 -5.53 3.53
C ASP A 31 -16.82 -6.26 2.94
N ARG A 32 -17.08 -6.07 1.65
CA ARG A 32 -18.21 -6.69 0.93
C ARG A 32 -17.95 -8.13 0.50
N PHE A 33 -16.70 -8.59 0.52
CA PHE A 33 -16.35 -9.95 0.06
C PHE A 33 -15.44 -10.74 1.02
N GLN A 34 -14.86 -10.09 2.04
CA GLN A 34 -13.99 -10.78 3.00
C GLN A 34 -14.75 -11.78 3.88
N PHE A 35 -16.00 -11.47 4.26
CA PHE A 35 -16.86 -12.27 5.14
C PHE A 35 -16.07 -12.83 6.36
N ASP A 36 -16.07 -14.16 6.51
CA ASP A 36 -15.39 -14.91 7.57
C ASP A 36 -13.94 -15.32 7.22
N SER A 37 -13.44 -14.92 6.04
CA SER A 37 -12.08 -15.29 5.61
C SER A 37 -10.97 -14.46 6.25
N PHE A 38 -11.28 -13.39 7.00
CA PHE A 38 -10.28 -12.61 7.73
C PHE A 38 -9.88 -13.35 9.01
N ASP A 39 -8.82 -14.14 8.94
CA ASP A 39 -8.30 -14.95 10.04
C ASP A 39 -7.10 -14.29 10.77
N ALA A 40 -6.69 -14.92 11.89
CA ALA A 40 -5.57 -14.43 12.68
C ALA A 40 -4.22 -14.47 11.93
N GLU A 41 -4.05 -15.41 10.99
CA GLU A 41 -2.83 -15.55 10.18
C GLU A 41 -2.74 -14.42 9.16
N LEU A 42 -3.86 -14.04 8.54
CA LEU A 42 -3.94 -12.87 7.67
C LEU A 42 -3.64 -11.58 8.45
N GLY A 43 -4.23 -11.41 9.65
CA GLY A 43 -3.94 -10.30 10.54
C GLY A 43 -2.45 -10.21 10.92
N ALA A 44 -1.82 -11.34 11.25
CA ALA A 44 -0.39 -11.41 11.52
C ALA A 44 0.46 -11.07 10.28
N GLY A 45 0.05 -11.53 9.09
CA GLY A 45 0.68 -11.16 7.82
C GLY A 45 0.64 -9.66 7.56
N MET A 46 -0.51 -9.02 7.76
CA MET A 46 -0.65 -7.56 7.69
C MET A 46 0.24 -6.85 8.71
N GLY A 47 0.29 -7.32 9.95
CA GLY A 47 1.16 -6.75 10.98
C GLY A 47 2.63 -6.76 10.56
N ARG A 48 3.10 -7.83 9.92
CA ARG A 48 4.47 -7.90 9.37
C ARG A 48 4.69 -6.89 8.25
N LEU A 49 3.73 -6.73 7.33
CA LEU A 49 3.82 -5.76 6.24
C LEU A 49 3.87 -4.32 6.74
N MET A 50 3.19 -4.03 7.84
CA MET A 50 3.14 -2.69 8.44
C MET A 50 4.27 -2.39 9.43
N SER A 51 5.04 -3.40 9.83
CA SER A 51 6.01 -3.27 10.95
C SER A 51 7.13 -2.25 10.73
N THR A 52 7.47 -1.95 9.47
CA THR A 52 8.51 -0.96 9.09
C THR A 52 7.92 0.35 8.58
N VAL A 53 6.60 0.41 8.42
CA VAL A 53 5.91 1.56 7.81
C VAL A 53 5.76 2.69 8.82
N THR A 54 6.25 3.87 8.45
CA THR A 54 6.11 5.11 9.24
C THR A 54 5.34 6.19 8.52
N THR A 55 5.05 6.02 7.22
CA THR A 55 4.33 6.99 6.40
C THR A 55 3.29 6.28 5.54
N ALA A 56 2.04 6.69 5.65
CA ALA A 56 0.95 6.25 4.78
C ALA A 56 0.84 7.16 3.55
N VAL A 57 0.67 6.59 2.37
CA VAL A 57 0.40 7.33 1.13
C VAL A 57 -1.04 7.06 0.70
N LEU A 58 -1.83 8.10 0.60
CA LEU A 58 -3.26 8.05 0.31
C LEU A 58 -3.58 8.81 -0.98
N GLY A 59 -4.58 8.33 -1.72
CA GLY A 59 -5.26 9.16 -2.71
C GLY A 59 -6.33 10.02 -2.06
N ARG A 60 -6.83 11.05 -2.77
CA ARG A 60 -7.86 11.95 -2.25
C ARG A 60 -9.06 11.23 -1.63
N HIS A 61 -9.67 10.29 -2.34
CA HIS A 61 -10.86 9.58 -1.84
C HIS A 61 -10.56 8.75 -0.60
N GLY A 62 -9.43 8.03 -0.58
CA GLY A 62 -9.02 7.28 0.60
C GLY A 62 -8.74 8.18 1.80
N TYR A 63 -8.16 9.36 1.58
CA TYR A 63 -7.98 10.34 2.65
C TYR A 63 -9.32 10.86 3.18
N GLU A 64 -10.25 11.30 2.31
CA GLU A 64 -11.56 11.82 2.70
C GLU A 64 -12.37 10.80 3.51
N GLU A 65 -12.36 9.53 3.10
CA GLU A 65 -13.05 8.44 3.80
C GLU A 65 -12.36 8.11 5.13
N TRP A 66 -11.05 7.89 5.11
CA TRP A 66 -10.31 7.40 6.26
C TRP A 66 -10.11 8.47 7.35
N SER A 67 -9.93 9.74 6.99
CA SER A 67 -9.82 10.85 7.95
C SER A 67 -11.13 11.12 8.70
N SER A 68 -12.27 10.70 8.16
CA SER A 68 -13.56 10.81 8.84
C SER A 68 -13.84 9.62 9.78
N TYR A 69 -13.22 8.47 9.54
CA TYR A 69 -13.49 7.22 10.27
C TYR A 69 -12.43 6.91 11.35
N TRP A 70 -11.14 6.81 10.96
CA TRP A 70 -10.09 6.29 11.82
C TRP A 70 -9.81 7.12 13.08
N PRO A 71 -9.89 8.47 13.08
CA PRO A 71 -9.71 9.25 14.32
C PRO A 71 -10.72 8.91 15.42
N SER A 72 -11.88 8.35 15.04
CA SER A 72 -12.97 7.97 15.97
C SER A 72 -13.10 6.45 16.16
N ALA A 73 -12.19 5.66 15.58
CA ALA A 73 -12.18 4.22 15.73
C ALA A 73 -11.98 3.81 17.20
N PRO A 74 -12.49 2.63 17.63
CA PRO A 74 -12.26 2.13 18.99
C PRO A 74 -10.78 2.10 19.36
N ALA A 75 -10.44 2.45 20.60
CA ALA A 75 -9.05 2.54 21.05
C ALA A 75 -8.29 1.20 21.04
N ASP A 76 -9.01 0.09 21.02
CA ASP A 76 -8.49 -1.28 20.92
C ASP A 76 -8.43 -1.80 19.48
N ASP A 77 -8.82 -0.98 18.47
CA ASP A 77 -8.64 -1.32 17.07
C ASP A 77 -7.16 -1.28 16.68
N ALA A 78 -6.61 -2.44 16.34
CA ALA A 78 -5.18 -2.57 16.05
C ALA A 78 -4.73 -1.76 14.81
N PHE A 79 -5.59 -1.65 13.78
CA PHE A 79 -5.26 -0.84 12.61
C PHE A 79 -5.40 0.66 12.90
N GLY A 80 -6.41 1.07 13.67
CA GLY A 80 -6.56 2.44 14.16
C GLY A 80 -5.35 2.89 14.99
N ALA A 81 -4.86 2.03 15.88
CA ALA A 81 -3.66 2.27 16.68
C ALA A 81 -2.39 2.45 15.82
N PHE A 82 -2.31 1.77 14.67
CA PHE A 82 -1.22 1.93 13.69
C PHE A 82 -1.38 3.18 12.84
N ILE A 83 -2.56 3.37 12.21
CA ILE A 83 -2.71 4.39 11.16
C ILE A 83 -2.83 5.81 11.73
N ASN A 84 -3.42 5.99 12.91
CA ASN A 84 -3.65 7.33 13.45
C ASN A 84 -2.36 8.12 13.75
N PRO A 85 -1.32 7.58 14.40
CA PRO A 85 -0.12 8.34 14.76
C PRO A 85 0.84 8.60 13.60
N ILE A 86 0.91 7.72 12.59
CA ILE A 86 1.90 7.88 11.50
C ILE A 86 1.59 9.07 10.60
N GLU A 87 2.59 9.57 9.89
CA GLU A 87 2.43 10.60 8.86
C GLU A 87 1.60 10.10 7.68
N LYS A 88 0.79 10.97 7.09
CA LYS A 88 0.06 10.71 5.84
C LYS A 88 0.48 11.69 4.75
N LEU A 89 0.83 11.16 3.60
CA LEU A 89 1.06 11.93 2.37
C LEU A 89 -0.12 11.72 1.44
N VAL A 90 -0.76 12.81 1.02
CA VAL A 90 -1.99 12.76 0.22
C VAL A 90 -1.74 13.23 -1.19
N ALA A 91 -1.94 12.33 -2.15
CA ALA A 91 -1.90 12.66 -3.58
C ALA A 91 -3.27 13.20 -4.02
N SER A 92 -3.34 14.50 -4.29
CA SER A 92 -4.56 15.17 -4.76
C SER A 92 -4.24 16.38 -5.63
N ARG A 93 -5.08 16.60 -6.65
CA ARG A 93 -5.05 17.80 -7.50
C ARG A 93 -6.13 18.80 -7.15
N THR A 94 -6.97 18.50 -6.17
CA THR A 94 -8.17 19.30 -5.84
C THR A 94 -8.26 19.68 -4.37
N LEU A 95 -7.62 18.93 -3.47
CA LEU A 95 -7.53 19.31 -2.08
C LEU A 95 -6.51 20.44 -1.93
N THR A 96 -6.79 21.37 -1.02
CA THR A 96 -5.95 22.53 -0.72
C THR A 96 -5.99 22.83 0.78
N GLY A 97 -4.96 23.50 1.29
CA GLY A 97 -4.88 23.92 2.69
C GLY A 97 -4.43 22.82 3.64
N ASP A 98 -4.65 23.03 4.93
CA ASP A 98 -4.32 22.08 6.00
C ASP A 98 -5.33 20.94 6.03
N LEU A 99 -4.84 19.70 5.99
CA LEU A 99 -5.68 18.51 5.87
C LEU A 99 -6.08 17.90 7.22
N GLY A 100 -5.41 18.24 8.32
CA GLY A 100 -5.61 17.56 9.60
C GLY A 100 -5.17 16.08 9.57
N TRP A 101 -5.43 15.34 10.65
CA TRP A 101 -5.10 13.91 10.82
C TRP A 101 -3.64 13.55 10.51
N ASN A 102 -2.69 14.45 10.86
CA ASN A 102 -1.27 14.31 10.52
C ASN A 102 -1.03 14.07 9.02
N ALA A 103 -1.77 14.77 8.16
CA ALA A 103 -1.72 14.61 6.71
C ALA A 103 -1.21 15.84 6.01
N THR A 104 -0.38 15.66 4.98
CA THR A 104 0.21 16.71 4.15
C THR A 104 -0.04 16.40 2.68
N LEU A 105 -0.32 17.42 1.87
CA LEU A 105 -0.44 17.26 0.42
C LEU A 105 0.94 17.00 -0.21
N ILE A 106 0.99 16.04 -1.13
CA ILE A 106 2.14 15.88 -2.01
C ILE A 106 2.13 17.03 -3.03
N GLU A 107 3.18 17.82 -3.05
CA GLU A 107 3.36 18.89 -4.02
C GLU A 107 3.95 18.38 -5.33
N GLY A 108 3.48 18.89 -6.45
CA GLY A 108 3.99 18.57 -7.78
C GLY A 108 3.59 17.18 -8.29
N ASP A 109 4.50 16.56 -9.04
CA ASP A 109 4.28 15.21 -9.58
C ASP A 109 4.50 14.13 -8.52
N VAL A 110 3.51 13.26 -8.33
CA VAL A 110 3.53 12.24 -7.28
C VAL A 110 4.64 11.19 -7.49
N VAL A 111 4.98 10.87 -8.74
CA VAL A 111 6.04 9.90 -9.07
C VAL A 111 7.40 10.48 -8.69
N GLU A 112 7.65 11.75 -9.06
CA GLU A 112 8.88 12.46 -8.72
C GLU A 112 9.02 12.65 -7.22
N ALA A 113 7.97 13.10 -6.54
CA ALA A 113 7.96 13.35 -5.11
C ALA A 113 8.26 12.07 -4.30
N LEU A 114 7.57 10.96 -4.60
CA LEU A 114 7.80 9.69 -3.89
C LEU A 114 9.16 9.07 -4.24
N THR A 115 9.64 9.25 -5.47
CA THR A 115 10.99 8.82 -5.85
C THR A 115 12.07 9.59 -5.06
N ALA A 116 11.88 10.88 -4.84
CA ALA A 116 12.79 11.69 -4.02
C ALA A 116 12.73 11.27 -2.54
N LEU A 117 11.53 11.06 -1.99
CA LEU A 117 11.35 10.63 -0.60
C LEU A 117 11.96 9.26 -0.30
N LYS A 118 12.00 8.34 -1.26
CA LYS A 118 12.68 7.04 -1.10
C LYS A 118 14.18 7.16 -0.77
N ARG A 119 14.80 8.30 -1.10
CA ARG A 119 16.22 8.57 -0.85
C ARG A 119 16.47 9.31 0.46
N THR A 120 15.44 9.56 1.26
CA THR A 120 15.56 10.22 2.56
C THR A 120 15.58 9.18 3.68
N ASP A 121 16.12 9.56 4.84
CA ASP A 121 16.05 8.75 6.05
C ASP A 121 14.60 8.58 6.52
N GLY A 122 14.28 7.41 7.06
CA GLY A 122 12.97 7.12 7.63
C GLY A 122 12.57 5.66 7.48
N GLY A 123 11.45 5.28 8.08
CA GLY A 123 10.83 3.99 7.86
C GLY A 123 10.13 3.93 6.50
N ASP A 124 9.64 2.75 6.13
CA ASP A 124 8.99 2.52 4.85
C ASP A 124 7.72 3.36 4.66
N MET A 125 7.37 3.60 3.41
CA MET A 125 6.11 4.19 2.99
C MET A 125 5.18 3.10 2.48
N SER A 126 3.87 3.20 2.75
CA SER A 126 2.90 2.26 2.19
C SER A 126 1.66 2.96 1.65
N LEU A 127 1.20 2.48 0.50
CA LEU A 127 -0.04 2.93 -0.14
C LEU A 127 -1.24 2.28 0.55
N PHE A 128 -2.20 3.09 0.95
CA PHE A 128 -3.46 2.64 1.55
C PHE A 128 -4.66 3.27 0.84
N ALA A 129 -5.79 2.57 0.83
CA ALA A 129 -7.07 3.06 0.30
C ALA A 129 -6.99 3.72 -1.09
N THR A 130 -6.07 3.25 -1.95
CA THR A 130 -5.87 3.86 -3.26
C THR A 130 -5.53 2.84 -4.35
N ILE A 131 -6.49 2.54 -5.21
CA ILE A 131 -6.33 1.59 -6.32
C ILE A 131 -5.57 2.24 -7.48
N SER A 132 -6.00 3.43 -7.89
CA SER A 132 -5.45 4.11 -9.07
C SER A 132 -3.99 4.53 -8.88
N LEU A 133 -3.65 5.04 -7.69
CA LEU A 133 -2.29 5.46 -7.38
C LEU A 133 -1.35 4.25 -7.27
N THR A 134 -1.81 3.15 -6.65
CA THR A 134 -1.04 1.89 -6.59
C THR A 134 -0.69 1.40 -8.00
N ARG A 135 -1.69 1.36 -8.89
CA ARG A 135 -1.49 0.97 -10.30
C ARG A 135 -0.52 1.92 -11.02
N GLN A 136 -0.69 3.24 -10.85
CA GLN A 136 0.19 4.25 -11.45
C GLN A 136 1.65 4.08 -11.01
N LEU A 137 1.90 3.94 -9.71
CA LEU A 137 3.25 3.83 -9.15
C LEU A 137 3.91 2.48 -9.45
N LEU A 138 3.12 1.41 -9.57
CA LEU A 138 3.62 0.12 -10.05
C LEU A 138 4.18 0.25 -11.47
N PHE A 139 3.39 0.78 -12.42
CA PHE A 139 3.83 0.90 -13.81
C PHE A 139 4.90 1.98 -14.02
N ALA A 140 5.00 2.97 -13.12
CA ALA A 140 6.10 3.93 -13.09
C ALA A 140 7.41 3.36 -12.52
N GLY A 141 7.40 2.13 -11.98
CA GLY A 141 8.58 1.50 -11.39
C GLY A 141 9.00 2.09 -10.03
N VAL A 142 8.11 2.83 -9.37
CA VAL A 142 8.38 3.46 -8.06
C VAL A 142 7.97 2.56 -6.90
N LEU A 143 6.95 1.72 -7.11
CA LEU A 143 6.49 0.74 -6.12
C LEU A 143 7.48 -0.43 -6.03
N ASP A 144 8.05 -0.66 -4.85
CA ASP A 144 9.03 -1.72 -4.63
C ASP A 144 8.37 -3.09 -4.39
N GLU A 145 7.31 -3.11 -3.59
CA GLU A 145 6.63 -4.36 -3.24
C GLU A 145 5.10 -4.17 -3.33
N LEU A 146 4.45 -5.08 -4.03
CA LEU A 146 2.99 -5.20 -4.11
C LEU A 146 2.58 -6.52 -3.46
N THR A 147 1.83 -6.44 -2.35
CA THR A 147 1.24 -7.62 -1.72
C THR A 147 -0.24 -7.73 -2.07
N LEU A 148 -0.62 -8.82 -2.69
CA LEU A 148 -2.00 -9.17 -2.95
C LEU A 148 -2.44 -10.22 -1.91
N MET A 149 -3.42 -9.84 -1.08
CA MET A 149 -4.05 -10.71 -0.09
C MET A 149 -5.34 -11.25 -0.70
N THR A 150 -5.22 -12.36 -1.42
CA THR A 150 -6.33 -12.93 -2.20
C THR A 150 -7.20 -13.78 -1.30
N HIS A 151 -8.47 -13.40 -1.17
CA HIS A 151 -9.50 -14.13 -0.47
C HIS A 151 -10.12 -15.21 -1.38
N PRO A 152 -10.49 -16.37 -0.85
CA PRO A 152 -11.08 -17.49 -1.62
C PRO A 152 -12.54 -17.21 -2.00
N VAL A 153 -12.81 -16.10 -2.70
CA VAL A 153 -14.14 -15.62 -3.05
C VAL A 153 -14.14 -15.00 -4.45
N VAL A 154 -15.24 -15.12 -5.17
CA VAL A 154 -15.54 -14.39 -6.41
C VAL A 154 -16.47 -13.24 -6.06
N ALA A 155 -16.01 -11.99 -6.17
CA ALA A 155 -16.80 -10.80 -5.84
C ALA A 155 -17.79 -10.42 -6.97
N GLY A 156 -17.44 -10.71 -8.22
CA GLY A 156 -18.27 -10.47 -9.40
C GLY A 156 -18.29 -9.01 -9.86
N SER A 157 -18.53 -8.07 -8.95
CA SER A 157 -18.60 -6.64 -9.24
C SER A 157 -17.65 -5.83 -8.34
N GLY A 158 -17.21 -4.66 -8.82
CA GLY A 158 -16.27 -3.77 -8.14
C GLY A 158 -15.04 -3.47 -9.01
N ARG A 159 -14.25 -2.48 -8.57
CA ARG A 159 -13.03 -2.09 -9.29
C ARG A 159 -11.94 -3.12 -9.08
N ARG A 160 -11.25 -3.45 -10.17
CA ARG A 160 -10.06 -4.28 -10.17
C ARG A 160 -8.80 -3.42 -10.09
N LEU A 161 -7.71 -4.02 -9.59
CA LEU A 161 -6.42 -3.33 -9.56
C LEU A 161 -5.92 -3.05 -10.98
N PHE A 162 -6.01 -4.03 -11.86
CA PHE A 162 -5.55 -3.93 -13.24
C PHE A 162 -6.71 -3.74 -14.22
N ALA A 163 -6.46 -2.97 -15.27
CA ALA A 163 -7.41 -2.72 -16.35
C ALA A 163 -7.11 -3.61 -17.57
N PRO A 164 -8.12 -3.86 -18.44
CA PRO A 164 -7.92 -4.71 -19.63
C PRO A 164 -6.87 -4.20 -20.63
N ASP A 165 -6.62 -2.89 -20.61
CA ASP A 165 -5.67 -2.16 -21.49
C ASP A 165 -4.29 -1.95 -20.84
N ASP A 166 -4.06 -2.49 -19.66
CA ASP A 166 -2.74 -2.44 -19.02
C ASP A 166 -1.72 -3.23 -19.83
N PRO A 167 -0.47 -2.76 -19.89
CA PRO A 167 0.58 -3.48 -20.58
C PRO A 167 0.90 -4.81 -19.90
N THR A 168 1.16 -5.86 -20.68
CA THR A 168 1.67 -7.12 -20.15
C THR A 168 2.97 -6.87 -19.41
N THR A 169 2.97 -7.07 -18.12
CA THR A 169 4.09 -6.75 -17.22
C THR A 169 4.48 -7.98 -16.40
N ARG A 170 5.77 -8.28 -16.35
CA ARG A 170 6.28 -9.41 -15.56
C ARG A 170 6.62 -8.93 -14.14
N LEU A 171 6.16 -9.71 -13.17
CA LEU A 171 6.48 -9.53 -11.76
C LEU A 171 7.37 -10.69 -11.28
N THR A 172 8.18 -10.42 -10.26
CA THR A 172 8.95 -11.43 -9.54
C THR A 172 8.26 -11.69 -8.21
N LEU A 173 7.90 -12.94 -7.93
CA LEU A 173 7.38 -13.34 -6.63
C LEU A 173 8.51 -13.29 -5.59
N LEU A 174 8.33 -12.49 -4.56
CA LEU A 174 9.29 -12.33 -3.46
C LEU A 174 8.93 -13.22 -2.26
N ARG A 175 7.65 -13.28 -1.91
CA ARG A 175 7.12 -14.04 -0.76
C ARG A 175 5.74 -14.59 -1.07
N SER A 176 5.44 -15.74 -0.46
CA SER A 176 4.09 -16.34 -0.52
C SER A 176 3.75 -16.97 0.82
N GLU A 177 2.50 -16.84 1.22
CA GLU A 177 1.93 -17.45 2.43
C GLU A 177 0.48 -17.80 2.17
N ILE A 178 0.05 -18.94 2.68
CA ILE A 178 -1.34 -19.40 2.61
C ILE A 178 -1.84 -19.54 4.04
N THR A 179 -2.98 -18.94 4.35
CA THR A 179 -3.60 -19.04 5.67
C THR A 179 -4.53 -20.24 5.78
N SER A 180 -4.90 -20.62 7.01
CA SER A 180 -5.82 -21.73 7.27
C SER A 180 -7.24 -21.49 6.74
N ALA A 181 -7.67 -20.21 6.59
CA ALA A 181 -8.91 -19.86 5.92
C ALA A 181 -8.81 -19.85 4.39
N GLY A 182 -7.64 -20.18 3.83
CA GLY A 182 -7.41 -20.26 2.39
C GLY A 182 -7.06 -18.93 1.73
N ASN A 183 -6.70 -17.88 2.48
CA ASN A 183 -6.19 -16.66 1.89
C ASN A 183 -4.77 -16.87 1.36
N ALA A 184 -4.46 -16.25 0.23
CA ALA A 184 -3.11 -16.24 -0.34
C ALA A 184 -2.50 -14.85 -0.25
N LEU A 185 -1.42 -14.69 0.54
CA LEU A 185 -0.64 -13.47 0.61
C LEU A 185 0.55 -13.61 -0.33
N LEU A 186 0.54 -12.91 -1.43
CA LEU A 186 1.56 -12.99 -2.48
C LEU A 186 2.22 -11.61 -2.65
N THR A 187 3.51 -11.52 -2.34
CA THR A 187 4.27 -10.27 -2.47
C THR A 187 5.13 -10.32 -3.72
N TYR A 188 5.00 -9.32 -4.56
CA TYR A 188 5.68 -9.18 -5.83
C TYR A 188 6.52 -7.90 -5.90
N ALA A 189 7.57 -7.93 -6.71
CA ALA A 189 8.25 -6.74 -7.23
C ALA A 189 8.12 -6.67 -8.75
N LEU A 190 8.23 -5.47 -9.31
CA LEU A 190 8.36 -5.31 -10.76
C LEU A 190 9.66 -6.00 -11.20
N ARG A 191 9.59 -6.77 -12.26
CA ARG A 191 10.79 -7.40 -12.81
C ARG A 191 11.57 -6.37 -13.65
N ALA A 192 12.79 -6.08 -13.21
CA ALA A 192 13.73 -5.29 -13.99
C ALA A 192 14.09 -5.94 -15.33
#